data_8fa975d57867cd49a4358da80589ceac
#
_entry.id   8fa975d57867cd49a4358da80589ceac
#
_cell.length_a   1.000
_cell.length_b   1.000
_cell.length_c   1.000
_cell.angle_alpha   90.00
_cell.angle_beta   90.00
_cell.angle_gamma   90.00
#
_symmetry.space_group_name_H-M   'P 1'
#
loop_
_entity.id
_entity.type
_entity.pdbx_description
1 polymer ?
#
loop_
_entity_poly.entity_id
_entity_poly.type
_entity_poly.pdbx_seq_one_letter_code
_entity_poly.pdbx_strand_id
1 'polypeptide(L)'
;MIALGRVWKLYFIYTILLVVGVALAGFVLEAQVEKSLTKHLEEEVLTLAKVMAQSLPDTEDSSVLDKFCDSFRNVAGARITLMDRDGKVVGESDIDTAGNEKRLDRPEVQEALQKGEGSSIRFSRTLRIDMLYTAFFSKEKGKIIRLAVPMTKVRMFQNEVMIMVSLALFLAPVFAIIVMFFFTKYRIHEKDEHPRVKEKKYSPPTRRGMAES
;
A
#
# COMPACT_ATOMS: atom_id res chain seq x y z
N MET A 1 -8.19 -43.60 19.17
CA MET A 1 -7.20 -42.99 18.21
C MET A 1 -7.82 -42.27 17.02
N ILE A 2 -9.10 -42.43 16.65
CA ILE A 2 -9.73 -41.88 15.44
C ILE A 2 -10.11 -40.38 15.60
N ALA A 3 -10.31 -39.87 16.81
CA ALA A 3 -10.70 -38.48 17.05
C ALA A 3 -9.58 -37.47 16.87
N LEU A 4 -8.34 -37.82 17.21
CA LEU A 4 -7.18 -36.90 17.12
C LEU A 4 -6.83 -36.53 15.67
N GLY A 5 -6.96 -37.47 14.73
CA GLY A 5 -6.68 -37.21 13.30
C GLY A 5 -7.69 -36.29 12.61
N ARG A 6 -8.97 -36.27 13.07
CA ARG A 6 -10.00 -35.36 12.54
C ARG A 6 -9.81 -33.93 13.03
N VAL A 7 -9.51 -33.76 14.31
CA VAL A 7 -9.24 -32.43 14.89
C VAL A 7 -8.01 -31.78 14.23
N TRP A 8 -6.95 -32.56 13.96
CA TRP A 8 -5.76 -32.09 13.28
C TRP A 8 -6.03 -31.61 11.86
N LYS A 9 -6.85 -32.35 11.09
CA LYS A 9 -7.25 -31.95 9.72
C LYS A 9 -8.06 -30.66 9.71
N LEU A 10 -9.02 -30.50 10.62
CA LEU A 10 -9.82 -29.28 10.74
C LEU A 10 -8.94 -28.07 11.08
N TYR A 11 -7.98 -28.27 11.98
CA TYR A 11 -7.04 -27.22 12.37
C TYR A 11 -6.15 -26.77 11.19
N PHE A 12 -5.66 -27.73 10.43
CA PHE A 12 -4.85 -27.45 9.23
C PHE A 12 -5.64 -26.68 8.16
N ILE A 13 -6.88 -27.06 7.93
CA ILE A 13 -7.80 -26.36 7.01
C ILE A 13 -8.05 -24.92 7.50
N TYR A 14 -8.32 -24.75 8.79
CA TYR A 14 -8.54 -23.43 9.39
C TYR A 14 -7.30 -22.52 9.25
N THR A 15 -6.11 -23.06 9.50
CA THR A 15 -4.85 -22.31 9.35
C THR A 15 -4.62 -21.89 7.91
N ILE A 16 -4.86 -22.77 6.94
CA ILE A 16 -4.77 -22.41 5.53
C ILE A 16 -5.77 -21.30 5.17
N LEU A 17 -7.02 -21.44 5.62
CA LEU A 17 -8.06 -20.45 5.35
C LEU A 17 -7.70 -19.07 5.93
N LEU A 18 -7.14 -19.06 7.15
CA LEU A 18 -6.68 -17.84 7.81
C LEU A 18 -5.51 -17.19 7.04
N VAL A 19 -4.53 -17.97 6.61
CA VAL A 19 -3.38 -17.47 5.82
C VAL A 19 -3.85 -16.89 4.49
N VAL A 20 -4.75 -17.60 3.78
CA VAL A 20 -5.33 -17.12 2.53
C VAL A 20 -6.14 -15.84 2.75
N GLY A 21 -6.94 -15.76 3.81
CA GLY A 21 -7.72 -14.58 4.15
C GLY A 21 -6.84 -13.35 4.42
N VAL A 22 -5.77 -13.51 5.20
CA VAL A 22 -4.82 -12.43 5.49
C VAL A 22 -4.07 -12.00 4.24
N ALA A 23 -3.67 -12.94 3.38
CA ALA A 23 -2.99 -12.63 2.11
C ALA A 23 -3.90 -11.83 1.16
N LEU A 24 -5.16 -12.23 1.02
CA LEU A 24 -6.15 -11.51 0.20
C LEU A 24 -6.41 -10.11 0.75
N ALA A 25 -6.58 -9.97 2.08
CA ALA A 25 -6.77 -8.68 2.72
C ALA A 25 -5.57 -7.75 2.50
N GLY A 26 -4.34 -8.27 2.61
CA GLY A 26 -3.12 -7.54 2.33
C GLY A 26 -3.05 -7.04 0.89
N PHE A 27 -3.37 -7.90 -0.07
CA PHE A 27 -3.38 -7.54 -1.50
C PHE A 27 -4.40 -6.43 -1.83
N VAL A 28 -5.62 -6.50 -1.24
CA VAL A 28 -6.64 -5.47 -1.43
C VAL A 28 -6.22 -4.14 -0.80
N LEU A 29 -5.66 -4.19 0.41
CA LEU A 29 -5.16 -3.00 1.11
C LEU A 29 -4.05 -2.30 0.33
N GLU A 30 -3.09 -3.05 -0.21
CA GLU A 30 -2.00 -2.50 -1.02
C GLU A 30 -2.52 -1.70 -2.21
N ALA A 31 -3.40 -2.30 -3.02
CA ALA A 31 -3.99 -1.64 -4.19
C ALA A 31 -4.77 -0.37 -3.82
N GLN A 32 -5.47 -0.38 -2.68
CA GLN A 32 -6.26 0.76 -2.21
C GLN A 32 -5.37 1.90 -1.68
N VAL A 33 -4.33 1.57 -0.92
CA VAL A 33 -3.38 2.55 -0.38
C VAL A 33 -2.60 3.24 -1.50
N GLU A 34 -2.09 2.49 -2.48
CA GLU A 34 -1.39 3.05 -3.63
C GLU A 34 -2.24 4.07 -4.38
N LYS A 35 -3.47 3.68 -4.72
CA LYS A 35 -4.41 4.55 -5.43
C LYS A 35 -4.75 5.81 -4.62
N SER A 36 -4.97 5.68 -3.32
CA SER A 36 -5.30 6.81 -2.43
C SER A 36 -4.13 7.78 -2.31
N LEU A 37 -2.91 7.28 -2.05
CA LEU A 37 -1.72 8.11 -1.92
C LEU A 37 -1.37 8.83 -3.22
N THR A 38 -1.48 8.14 -4.35
CA THR A 38 -1.23 8.75 -5.66
C THR A 38 -2.22 9.87 -5.93
N LYS A 39 -3.51 9.65 -5.65
CA LYS A 39 -4.54 10.66 -5.84
C LYS A 39 -4.34 11.88 -4.93
N HIS A 40 -4.01 11.68 -3.66
CA HIS A 40 -3.71 12.79 -2.75
C HIS A 40 -2.49 13.60 -3.19
N LEU A 41 -1.43 12.95 -3.63
CA LEU A 41 -0.26 13.62 -4.18
C LEU A 41 -0.60 14.44 -5.43
N GLU A 42 -1.43 13.89 -6.32
CA GLU A 42 -1.91 14.57 -7.52
C GLU A 42 -2.70 15.84 -7.16
N GLU A 43 -3.66 15.75 -6.24
CA GLU A 43 -4.47 16.87 -5.77
C GLU A 43 -3.61 17.95 -5.07
N GLU A 44 -2.63 17.56 -4.28
CA GLU A 44 -1.68 18.46 -3.61
C GLU A 44 -0.83 19.22 -4.63
N VAL A 45 -0.23 18.50 -5.57
CA VAL A 45 0.63 19.09 -6.62
C VAL A 45 -0.19 19.99 -7.54
N LEU A 46 -1.42 19.62 -7.87
CA LEU A 46 -2.32 20.43 -8.68
C LEU A 46 -2.73 21.72 -7.95
N THR A 47 -3.01 21.63 -6.66
CA THR A 47 -3.31 22.81 -5.82
C THR A 47 -2.13 23.77 -5.82
N LEU A 48 -0.91 23.26 -5.70
CA LEU A 48 0.29 24.07 -5.76
C LEU A 48 0.45 24.74 -7.15
N ALA A 49 0.18 24.04 -8.25
CA ALA A 49 0.18 24.62 -9.60
C ALA A 49 -0.82 25.78 -9.74
N LYS A 50 -2.03 25.63 -9.13
CA LYS A 50 -3.05 26.68 -9.11
C LYS A 50 -2.59 27.90 -8.30
N VAL A 51 -1.96 27.72 -7.15
CA VAL A 51 -1.39 28.79 -6.33
C VAL A 51 -0.28 29.53 -7.08
N MET A 52 0.62 28.78 -7.73
CA MET A 52 1.65 29.34 -8.58
C MET A 52 1.07 30.19 -9.73
N ALA A 53 -0.01 29.71 -10.36
CA ALA A 53 -0.68 30.45 -11.43
C ALA A 53 -1.20 31.83 -10.98
N GLN A 54 -1.71 31.90 -9.74
CA GLN A 54 -2.18 33.17 -9.14
C GLN A 54 -1.04 34.14 -8.84
N SER A 55 0.13 33.60 -8.46
CA SER A 55 1.30 34.37 -8.09
C SER A 55 2.24 34.66 -9.27
N LEU A 56 1.90 34.15 -10.46
CA LEU A 56 2.77 34.24 -11.64
C LEU A 56 2.92 35.72 -12.08
N PRO A 57 4.18 36.22 -12.18
CA PRO A 57 4.42 37.59 -12.63
C PRO A 57 3.99 37.78 -14.08
N ASP A 58 3.44 38.99 -14.38
CA ASP A 58 3.05 39.39 -15.73
C ASP A 58 4.29 39.87 -16.49
N THR A 59 5.12 38.95 -16.92
CA THR A 59 6.36 39.25 -17.71
C THR A 59 6.63 38.15 -18.70
N GLU A 60 7.34 38.52 -19.78
CA GLU A 60 7.87 37.57 -20.76
C GLU A 60 9.38 37.37 -20.56
N ASP A 61 10.00 38.03 -19.56
CA ASP A 61 11.42 37.87 -19.28
C ASP A 61 11.68 36.49 -18.66
N SER A 62 12.37 35.62 -19.41
CA SER A 62 12.67 34.25 -18.98
C SER A 62 13.49 34.23 -17.71
N SER A 63 14.40 35.21 -17.49
CA SER A 63 15.21 35.25 -16.26
C SER A 63 14.40 35.49 -15.01
N VAL A 64 13.33 36.26 -15.11
CA VAL A 64 12.36 36.48 -13.99
C VAL A 64 11.52 35.26 -13.77
N LEU A 65 11.06 34.59 -14.84
CA LEU A 65 10.26 33.37 -14.77
C LEU A 65 11.08 32.19 -14.23
N ASP A 66 12.37 32.08 -14.59
CA ASP A 66 13.24 31.04 -14.00
C ASP A 66 13.42 31.24 -12.49
N LYS A 67 13.71 32.48 -12.06
CA LYS A 67 13.80 32.80 -10.62
C LYS A 67 12.50 32.52 -9.88
N PHE A 68 11.35 32.77 -10.50
CA PHE A 68 10.06 32.43 -9.96
C PHE A 68 9.92 30.90 -9.80
N CYS A 69 10.25 30.12 -10.82
CA CYS A 69 10.26 28.65 -10.74
C CYS A 69 11.21 28.15 -9.64
N ASP A 70 12.41 28.71 -9.52
CA ASP A 70 13.38 28.34 -8.50
C ASP A 70 12.88 28.62 -7.09
N SER A 71 12.17 29.75 -6.89
CA SER A 71 11.61 30.10 -5.57
C SER A 71 10.61 29.06 -5.04
N PHE A 72 9.86 28.43 -5.94
CA PHE A 72 8.90 27.39 -5.58
C PHE A 72 9.49 25.97 -5.58
N ARG A 73 10.62 25.74 -6.22
CA ARG A 73 11.26 24.42 -6.34
C ARG A 73 11.45 23.74 -5.00
N ASN A 74 12.01 24.46 -4.02
CA ASN A 74 12.31 23.90 -2.69
C ASN A 74 11.04 23.63 -1.88
N VAL A 75 10.04 24.50 -1.99
CA VAL A 75 8.75 24.35 -1.31
C VAL A 75 7.95 23.20 -1.91
N ALA A 76 7.94 23.10 -3.23
CA ALA A 76 7.22 22.08 -3.98
C ALA A 76 7.89 20.70 -3.88
N GLY A 77 9.21 20.63 -3.66
CA GLY A 77 9.96 19.40 -3.84
C GLY A 77 9.80 18.82 -5.26
N ALA A 78 9.49 19.69 -6.23
CA ALA A 78 9.12 19.38 -7.59
C ALA A 78 9.96 20.15 -8.58
N ARG A 79 10.20 19.58 -9.75
CA ARG A 79 10.69 20.32 -10.90
C ARG A 79 9.52 21.09 -11.51
N ILE A 80 9.73 22.36 -11.81
CA ILE A 80 8.73 23.27 -12.32
C ILE A 80 9.12 23.70 -13.73
N THR A 81 8.17 23.66 -14.66
CA THR A 81 8.31 24.11 -16.03
C THR A 81 7.14 25.01 -16.37
N LEU A 82 7.42 26.23 -16.78
CA LEU A 82 6.43 27.15 -17.34
C LEU A 82 6.46 27.09 -18.86
N MET A 83 5.33 27.00 -19.49
CA MET A 83 5.18 26.96 -20.95
C MET A 83 4.13 27.94 -21.39
N ASP A 84 4.30 28.45 -22.60
CA ASP A 84 3.21 29.15 -23.29
C ASP A 84 2.19 28.17 -23.88
N ARG A 85 1.15 28.70 -24.50
CA ARG A 85 0.07 27.90 -25.09
C ARG A 85 0.55 27.00 -26.24
N ASP A 86 1.65 27.36 -26.87
CA ASP A 86 2.27 26.62 -27.99
C ASP A 86 3.25 25.54 -27.49
N GLY A 87 3.36 25.38 -26.17
CA GLY A 87 4.25 24.39 -25.52
C GLY A 87 5.72 24.76 -25.50
N LYS A 88 6.03 26.04 -25.83
CA LYS A 88 7.39 26.57 -25.71
C LYS A 88 7.69 26.85 -24.23
N VAL A 89 8.80 26.35 -23.74
CA VAL A 89 9.25 26.61 -22.35
C VAL A 89 9.67 28.09 -22.23
N VAL A 90 9.08 28.79 -21.28
CA VAL A 90 9.36 30.22 -20.98
C VAL A 90 10.00 30.39 -19.61
N GLY A 91 9.99 29.37 -18.76
CA GLY A 91 10.69 29.34 -17.48
C GLY A 91 10.88 27.89 -16.98
N GLU A 92 12.00 27.62 -16.35
CA GLU A 92 12.36 26.27 -15.85
C GLU A 92 13.14 26.38 -14.53
N SER A 93 12.83 25.55 -13.55
CA SER A 93 13.58 25.47 -12.28
C SER A 93 14.83 24.57 -12.35
N ASP A 94 15.08 23.92 -13.47
CA ASP A 94 16.17 22.96 -13.64
C ASP A 94 16.85 23.22 -15.03
N ILE A 95 17.82 24.12 -15.03
CA ILE A 95 18.47 24.61 -16.24
C ILE A 95 19.27 23.52 -16.98
N ASP A 96 19.77 22.50 -16.24
CA ASP A 96 20.59 21.43 -16.83
C ASP A 96 19.80 20.52 -17.80
N THR A 97 18.49 20.61 -17.79
CA THR A 97 17.59 19.83 -18.64
C THR A 97 16.75 20.67 -19.59
N ALA A 98 17.05 21.97 -19.70
CA ALA A 98 16.38 22.90 -20.59
C ALA A 98 16.71 22.58 -22.07
N GLY A 99 16.21 21.45 -22.54
CA GLY A 99 16.14 21.15 -23.98
C GLY A 99 15.03 21.97 -24.63
N ASN A 100 15.28 22.50 -25.81
CA ASN A 100 14.30 23.20 -26.67
C ASN A 100 13.17 22.29 -27.18
N GLU A 101 12.84 21.24 -26.43
CA GLU A 101 11.77 20.28 -26.76
C GLU A 101 10.40 20.92 -26.57
N LYS A 102 9.66 21.01 -27.65
CA LYS A 102 8.22 21.26 -27.56
C LYS A 102 7.60 20.16 -26.76
N ARG A 103 6.99 20.49 -25.61
CA ARG A 103 6.40 19.52 -24.68
C ARG A 103 4.87 19.44 -24.82
N LEU A 104 4.33 19.93 -25.94
CA LEU A 104 2.91 19.87 -26.25
C LEU A 104 2.37 18.44 -26.38
N ASP A 105 3.20 17.51 -26.81
CA ASP A 105 2.86 16.09 -27.01
C ASP A 105 2.70 15.31 -25.69
N ARG A 106 2.97 15.94 -24.56
CA ARG A 106 2.89 15.30 -23.24
C ARG A 106 1.45 15.15 -22.81
N PRO A 107 1.01 13.94 -22.36
CA PRO A 107 -0.40 13.68 -22.04
C PRO A 107 -0.97 14.61 -20.99
N GLU A 108 -0.20 14.93 -19.92
CA GLU A 108 -0.61 15.88 -18.89
C GLU A 108 -0.84 17.29 -19.45
N VAL A 109 -0.03 17.71 -20.45
CA VAL A 109 -0.13 19.03 -21.09
C VAL A 109 -1.34 19.09 -22.02
N GLN A 110 -1.54 18.04 -22.82
CA GLN A 110 -2.70 17.91 -23.70
C GLN A 110 -4.01 17.94 -22.90
N GLU A 111 -4.06 17.21 -21.80
CA GLU A 111 -5.22 17.18 -20.93
C GLU A 111 -5.47 18.55 -20.27
N ALA A 112 -4.40 19.22 -19.79
CA ALA A 112 -4.52 20.55 -19.20
C ALA A 112 -5.05 21.59 -20.21
N LEU A 113 -4.64 21.53 -21.47
CA LEU A 113 -5.15 22.41 -22.51
C LEU A 113 -6.63 22.18 -22.80
N GLN A 114 -7.11 20.94 -22.71
CA GLN A 114 -8.51 20.59 -22.98
C GLN A 114 -9.43 20.83 -21.78
N LYS A 115 -9.02 20.42 -20.58
CA LYS A 115 -9.84 20.39 -19.38
C LYS A 115 -9.45 21.47 -18.35
N GLY A 116 -8.32 22.15 -18.52
CA GLY A 116 -7.75 23.11 -17.58
C GLY A 116 -6.69 22.50 -16.67
N GLU A 117 -6.73 21.20 -16.45
CA GLU A 117 -5.79 20.43 -15.61
C GLU A 117 -5.59 19.04 -16.19
N GLY A 118 -4.42 18.45 -15.96
CA GLY A 118 -4.09 17.12 -16.41
C GLY A 118 -2.94 16.52 -15.62
N SER A 119 -2.92 15.19 -15.54
CA SER A 119 -1.83 14.47 -14.86
C SER A 119 -1.46 13.19 -15.57
N SER A 120 -0.21 12.75 -15.37
CA SER A 120 0.28 11.47 -15.88
C SER A 120 1.42 10.93 -15.03
N ILE A 121 1.46 9.62 -14.82
CA ILE A 121 2.60 8.94 -14.19
C ILE A 121 3.42 8.29 -15.29
N ARG A 122 4.71 8.61 -15.32
CA ARG A 122 5.63 8.06 -16.33
C ARG A 122 7.01 7.82 -15.76
N PHE A 123 7.69 6.80 -16.30
CA PHE A 123 9.08 6.53 -15.98
C PHE A 123 10.00 7.60 -16.57
N SER A 124 10.78 8.25 -15.70
CA SER A 124 11.82 9.20 -16.11
C SER A 124 13.09 8.43 -16.48
N ARG A 125 13.48 8.47 -17.75
CA ARG A 125 14.72 7.84 -18.23
C ARG A 125 15.97 8.48 -17.64
N THR A 126 15.92 9.77 -17.34
CA THR A 126 17.04 10.54 -16.78
C THR A 126 17.26 10.18 -15.30
N LEU A 127 16.20 10.16 -14.50
CA LEU A 127 16.26 9.87 -13.06
C LEU A 127 16.10 8.39 -12.74
N ARG A 128 15.68 7.55 -13.71
CA ARG A 128 15.40 6.12 -13.56
C ARG A 128 14.39 5.81 -12.45
N ILE A 129 13.40 6.67 -12.27
CA ILE A 129 12.31 6.54 -11.32
C ILE A 129 10.98 6.93 -11.98
N ASP A 130 9.88 6.47 -11.38
CA ASP A 130 8.56 6.95 -11.78
C ASP A 130 8.33 8.35 -11.20
N MET A 131 7.78 9.20 -12.05
CA MET A 131 7.47 10.59 -11.77
C MET A 131 5.99 10.84 -12.01
N LEU A 132 5.36 11.56 -11.10
CA LEU A 132 4.07 12.18 -11.33
C LEU A 132 4.30 13.53 -12.03
N TYR A 133 3.67 13.70 -13.18
CA TYR A 133 3.63 14.95 -13.93
C TYR A 133 2.22 15.51 -13.83
N THR A 134 2.10 16.75 -13.36
CA THR A 134 0.84 17.47 -13.27
C THR A 134 0.95 18.78 -14.04
N ALA A 135 -0.04 19.14 -14.84
CA ALA A 135 -0.09 20.38 -15.57
C ALA A 135 -1.40 21.13 -15.28
N PHE A 136 -1.29 22.43 -15.11
CA PHE A 136 -2.41 23.35 -14.96
C PHE A 136 -2.33 24.47 -16.02
N PHE A 137 -3.41 24.66 -16.76
CA PHE A 137 -3.50 25.74 -17.73
C PHE A 137 -4.23 26.94 -17.14
N SER A 138 -3.50 28.01 -16.86
CA SER A 138 -4.08 29.29 -16.46
C SER A 138 -4.60 30.02 -17.70
N LYS A 139 -5.92 30.05 -17.86
CA LYS A 139 -6.57 30.78 -18.95
C LYS A 139 -6.31 32.29 -18.86
N GLU A 140 -6.23 32.81 -17.64
CA GLU A 140 -6.00 34.22 -17.35
C GLU A 140 -4.61 34.68 -17.79
N LYS A 141 -3.58 33.88 -17.49
CA LYS A 141 -2.18 34.17 -17.83
C LYS A 141 -1.75 33.63 -19.21
N GLY A 142 -2.58 32.78 -19.83
CA GLY A 142 -2.26 32.11 -21.09
C GLY A 142 -1.04 31.17 -21.00
N LYS A 143 -0.71 30.71 -19.77
CA LYS A 143 0.48 29.90 -19.52
C LYS A 143 0.11 28.56 -18.87
N ILE A 144 0.94 27.55 -19.13
CA ILE A 144 0.84 26.21 -18.54
C ILE A 144 1.91 26.07 -17.48
N ILE A 145 1.50 25.74 -16.25
CA ILE A 145 2.39 25.41 -15.14
C ILE A 145 2.45 23.90 -15.05
N ARG A 146 3.63 23.32 -15.25
CA ARG A 146 3.85 21.87 -15.17
C ARG A 146 4.79 21.57 -14.02
N LEU A 147 4.39 20.66 -13.14
CA LEU A 147 5.19 20.16 -12.03
C LEU A 147 5.52 18.68 -12.25
N ALA A 148 6.73 18.29 -11.86
CA ALA A 148 7.18 16.91 -11.90
C ALA A 148 7.72 16.50 -10.53
N VAL A 149 7.07 15.52 -9.89
CA VAL A 149 7.37 15.05 -8.53
C VAL A 149 7.78 13.58 -8.56
N PRO A 150 8.89 13.20 -7.88
CA PRO A 150 9.29 11.80 -7.81
C PRO A 150 8.32 10.98 -6.95
N MET A 151 7.92 9.82 -7.46
CA MET A 151 7.04 8.86 -6.75
C MET A 151 7.76 8.04 -5.68
N THR A 152 9.02 8.36 -5.37
CA THR A 152 9.84 7.60 -4.42
C THR A 152 9.25 7.58 -3.01
N LYS A 153 8.67 8.68 -2.54
CA LYS A 153 8.04 8.74 -1.21
C LYS A 153 6.84 7.78 -1.10
N VAL A 154 6.02 7.71 -2.15
CA VAL A 154 4.88 6.79 -2.21
C VAL A 154 5.37 5.34 -2.19
N ARG A 155 6.40 5.01 -2.96
CA ARG A 155 6.97 3.66 -3.02
C ARG A 155 7.67 3.23 -1.72
N MET A 156 8.34 4.15 -1.02
CA MET A 156 8.97 3.84 0.27
C MET A 156 7.90 3.47 1.32
N PHE A 157 6.80 4.22 1.39
CA PHE A 157 5.68 3.90 2.28
C PHE A 157 5.02 2.55 1.93
N GLN A 158 4.84 2.25 0.65
CA GLN A 158 4.34 0.96 0.19
C GLN A 158 5.24 -0.20 0.68
N ASN A 159 6.55 -0.04 0.56
CA ASN A 159 7.51 -1.08 0.96
C ASN A 159 7.45 -1.37 2.46
N GLU A 160 7.28 -0.35 3.30
CA GLU A 160 7.10 -0.51 4.76
C GLU A 160 5.81 -1.27 5.09
N VAL A 161 4.70 -0.92 4.45
CA VAL A 161 3.41 -1.62 4.62
C VAL A 161 3.52 -3.09 4.17
N MET A 162 4.17 -3.35 3.03
CA MET A 162 4.40 -4.71 2.52
C MET A 162 5.22 -5.56 3.48
N ILE A 163 6.26 -5.00 4.09
CA ILE A 163 7.07 -5.70 5.11
C ILE A 163 6.20 -6.05 6.32
N MET A 164 5.37 -5.14 6.81
CA MET A 164 4.47 -5.40 7.94
C MET A 164 3.44 -6.49 7.63
N VAL A 165 2.82 -6.44 6.45
CA VAL A 165 1.85 -7.45 6.00
C VAL A 165 2.53 -8.82 5.84
N SER A 166 3.71 -8.87 5.24
CA SER A 166 4.49 -10.09 5.07
C SER A 166 4.87 -10.70 6.43
N LEU A 167 5.27 -9.86 7.38
CA LEU A 167 5.62 -10.29 8.74
C LEU A 167 4.38 -10.85 9.47
N ALA A 168 3.23 -10.18 9.37
CA ALA A 168 1.98 -10.66 9.95
C ALA A 168 1.54 -12.00 9.33
N LEU A 169 1.67 -12.15 8.01
CA LEU A 169 1.37 -13.38 7.29
C LEU A 169 2.26 -14.55 7.73
N PHE A 170 3.52 -14.27 8.03
CA PHE A 170 4.47 -15.28 8.51
C PHE A 170 4.25 -15.64 9.98
N LEU A 171 3.97 -14.66 10.84
CA LEU A 171 3.80 -14.87 12.29
C LEU A 171 2.47 -15.53 12.66
N ALA A 172 1.40 -15.27 11.91
CA ALA A 172 0.07 -15.80 12.21
C ALA A 172 0.03 -17.34 12.25
N PRO A 173 0.56 -18.11 11.28
CA PRO A 173 0.60 -19.57 11.34
C PRO A 173 1.52 -20.09 12.45
N VAL A 174 2.65 -19.42 12.72
CA VAL A 174 3.56 -19.79 13.81
C VAL A 174 2.85 -19.66 15.16
N PHE A 175 2.16 -18.55 15.40
CA PHE A 175 1.36 -18.34 16.61
C PHE A 175 0.25 -19.38 16.74
N ALA A 176 -0.44 -19.69 15.64
CA ALA A 176 -1.46 -20.72 15.61
C ALA A 176 -0.92 -22.10 16.00
N ILE A 177 0.27 -22.47 15.54
CA ILE A 177 0.95 -23.75 15.90
C ILE A 177 1.31 -23.75 17.38
N ILE A 178 1.82 -22.64 17.92
CA ILE A 178 2.17 -22.52 19.36
C ILE A 178 0.93 -22.71 20.24
N VAL A 179 -0.16 -22.00 19.93
CA VAL A 179 -1.43 -22.12 20.66
C VAL A 179 -1.95 -23.55 20.63
N MET A 180 -1.89 -24.19 19.47
CA MET A 180 -2.30 -25.59 19.33
C MET A 180 -1.45 -26.52 20.19
N PHE A 181 -0.13 -26.33 20.21
CA PHE A 181 0.77 -27.16 21.03
C PHE A 181 0.43 -27.05 22.52
N PHE A 182 0.20 -25.84 23.02
CA PHE A 182 -0.19 -25.60 24.40
C PHE A 182 -1.57 -26.23 24.71
N PHE A 183 -2.53 -26.08 23.82
CA PHE A 183 -3.87 -26.64 24.02
C PHE A 183 -3.88 -28.18 24.02
N THR A 184 -3.06 -28.79 23.16
CA THR A 184 -2.90 -30.23 23.09
C THR A 184 -2.24 -30.78 24.38
N LYS A 185 -1.20 -30.08 24.85
CA LYS A 185 -0.50 -30.46 26.10
C LYS A 185 -1.41 -30.34 27.32
N TYR A 186 -2.23 -29.31 27.42
CA TYR A 186 -3.17 -29.09 28.50
C TYR A 186 -4.26 -30.20 28.52
N ARG A 187 -4.80 -30.56 27.36
CA ARG A 187 -5.80 -31.64 27.24
C ARG A 187 -5.28 -33.05 27.61
N ILE A 188 -4.00 -33.30 27.40
CA ILE A 188 -3.37 -34.58 27.75
C ILE A 188 -3.26 -34.69 29.29
N HIS A 189 -2.91 -33.59 29.96
CA HIS A 189 -2.73 -33.56 31.41
C HIS A 189 -4.06 -33.79 32.17
N GLU A 190 -5.17 -33.26 31.66
CA GLU A 190 -6.52 -33.43 32.26
C GLU A 190 -7.05 -34.86 32.15
N LYS A 191 -6.61 -35.64 31.14
CA LYS A 191 -7.00 -37.06 31.00
C LYS A 191 -6.27 -38.00 31.92
N ASP A 192 -5.09 -37.65 32.39
CA ASP A 192 -4.31 -38.48 33.30
C ASP A 192 -4.73 -38.31 34.76
N GLU A 193 -5.45 -37.24 35.11
CA GLU A 193 -5.94 -37.01 36.48
C GLU A 193 -7.29 -37.70 36.82
N HIS A 194 -7.99 -38.28 35.84
CA HIS A 194 -9.12 -39.12 36.12
C HIS A 194 -8.71 -40.61 36.11
N PRO A 195 -8.31 -41.17 37.27
CA PRO A 195 -8.07 -42.60 37.38
C PRO A 195 -9.39 -43.32 37.10
N ARG A 196 -9.37 -44.25 36.15
CA ARG A 196 -10.47 -45.15 35.87
C ARG A 196 -10.87 -45.78 37.20
N VAL A 197 -12.04 -45.46 37.72
CA VAL A 197 -12.71 -46.22 38.77
C VAL A 197 -12.84 -47.65 38.22
N LYS A 198 -11.99 -48.55 38.72
CA LYS A 198 -12.07 -49.96 38.39
C LYS A 198 -13.43 -50.41 38.86
N GLU A 199 -14.31 -50.71 37.96
CA GLU A 199 -15.56 -51.39 38.19
C GLU A 199 -15.27 -52.69 38.98
N LYS A 200 -15.54 -52.67 40.27
CA LYS A 200 -15.46 -53.86 41.15
C LYS A 200 -16.44 -54.88 40.58
N LYS A 201 -15.88 -55.89 39.91
CA LYS A 201 -16.66 -57.05 39.42
C LYS A 201 -17.42 -57.63 40.57
N TYR A 202 -18.70 -57.38 40.61
CA TYR A 202 -19.61 -58.00 41.57
C TYR A 202 -19.66 -59.50 41.29
N SER A 203 -19.10 -60.33 42.22
CA SER A 203 -19.20 -61.77 42.17
C SER A 203 -20.43 -62.16 43.09
N PRO A 204 -21.49 -62.78 42.57
CA PRO A 204 -22.58 -63.19 43.38
C PRO A 204 -22.14 -64.32 44.32
N PRO A 205 -22.69 -64.37 45.55
CA PRO A 205 -22.37 -65.45 46.53
C PRO A 205 -22.84 -66.82 46.02
N THR A 206 -21.92 -67.76 46.00
CA THR A 206 -22.18 -69.18 45.72
C THR A 206 -23.15 -69.78 46.76
N ARG A 207 -24.30 -70.16 46.30
CA ARG A 207 -25.27 -70.96 47.04
C ARG A 207 -24.66 -72.32 47.28
N ARG A 208 -24.11 -72.56 48.47
CA ARG A 208 -23.73 -73.89 48.94
C ARG A 208 -24.37 -74.11 50.36
N GLY A 209 -25.19 -75.13 50.47
CA GLY A 209 -25.58 -75.70 51.77
C GLY A 209 -27.04 -75.53 52.18
N MET A 210 -27.93 -76.30 51.58
CA MET A 210 -29.13 -76.85 52.23
C MET A 210 -29.46 -78.14 51.51
N ALA A 211 -28.79 -79.21 51.98
CA ALA A 211 -29.29 -80.59 51.95
C ALA A 211 -28.67 -81.28 53.17
N GLU A 212 -29.53 -81.86 53.91
CA GLU A 212 -29.34 -82.76 55.05
C GLU A 212 -29.71 -82.18 56.44
N SER A 213 -30.91 -82.43 56.80
CA SER A 213 -31.53 -83.36 57.82
C SER A 213 -32.96 -82.92 58.12
#